data_4a8c578cf8ad263590bc8c21d0e5a7ff
#
_entry.id   4a8c578cf8ad263590bc8c21d0e5a7ff
#
_cell.length_a   1.000
_cell.length_b   1.000
_cell.length_c   1.000
_cell.angle_alpha   90.00
_cell.angle_beta   90.00
_cell.angle_gamma   90.00
#
_symmetry.space_group_name_H-M   'P 1'
#
loop_
_entity.id
_entity.type
_entity.pdbx_description
1 polymer ?
#
loop_
_entity_poly.entity_id
_entity_poly.type
_entity_poly.pdbx_seq_one_letter_code
_entity_poly.pdbx_strand_id
1 'polypeptide(L)'
;MEATELFLDGGKPAGIYFCAKCRRVHLDKSGAENCCAPEICSICGIVIHEENRASYKQCNGCREVRRAKKEIDTLRKAEIIKEPTHSYIHTDEAIGNNDGFMELNELYDEVDSEGMTLPCYVFDCKEEHWDGLDTDNIIENALSDWFEDAQDHIVDIEQLRDFLAVWNKKQTLCQYWEDQRRIIVLDQERFNTLIGGD
;
A
#
# COMPACT_ATOMS: atom_id res chain seq x y z
N MET A 1 19.12 28.05 -9.03
CA MET A 1 18.99 28.84 -10.30
C MET A 1 18.67 30.27 -9.91
N GLU A 2 19.02 31.28 -10.74
CA GLU A 2 18.69 32.67 -10.41
C GLU A 2 17.20 32.92 -10.70
N ALA A 3 16.51 33.50 -9.72
CA ALA A 3 15.16 34.00 -9.87
C ALA A 3 15.19 35.43 -10.40
N THR A 4 14.26 35.76 -11.30
CA THR A 4 14.12 37.12 -11.81
C THR A 4 12.94 37.79 -11.14
N GLU A 5 13.15 38.96 -10.56
CA GLU A 5 12.07 39.75 -9.95
C GLU A 5 11.29 40.51 -11.01
N LEU A 6 9.99 40.56 -10.85
CA LEU A 6 9.08 41.36 -11.68
C LEU A 6 9.05 42.80 -11.16
N PHE A 7 8.98 43.76 -12.06
CA PHE A 7 8.86 45.18 -11.75
C PHE A 7 7.53 45.72 -12.24
N LEU A 8 6.92 46.57 -11.45
CA LEU A 8 5.73 47.35 -11.83
C LEU A 8 6.13 48.50 -12.77
N ASP A 9 5.14 49.07 -13.44
CA ASP A 9 5.31 50.29 -14.21
C ASP A 9 5.92 51.42 -13.32
N GLY A 10 7.03 51.99 -13.77
CA GLY A 10 7.81 52.94 -12.97
C GLY A 10 8.99 52.32 -12.22
N GLY A 11 9.32 51.05 -12.46
CA GLY A 11 10.55 50.43 -11.98
C GLY A 11 10.55 50.02 -10.50
N LYS A 12 9.40 49.97 -9.86
CA LYS A 12 9.26 49.47 -8.48
C LYS A 12 9.22 47.93 -8.48
N PRO A 13 9.98 47.28 -7.59
CA PRO A 13 9.93 45.82 -7.45
C PRO A 13 8.52 45.39 -7.02
N ALA A 14 8.00 44.36 -7.68
CA ALA A 14 6.63 43.84 -7.41
C ALA A 14 6.62 42.86 -6.23
N GLY A 15 7.78 42.43 -5.73
CA GLY A 15 7.88 41.36 -4.72
C GLY A 15 7.46 39.98 -5.25
N ILE A 16 7.36 39.86 -6.57
CA ILE A 16 6.96 38.65 -7.28
C ILE A 16 8.15 38.20 -8.14
N TYR A 17 8.42 36.90 -8.13
CA TYR A 17 9.58 36.31 -8.80
C TYR A 17 9.14 35.26 -9.82
N PHE A 18 9.90 35.07 -10.87
CA PHE A 18 9.66 33.96 -11.78
C PHE A 18 10.90 33.08 -11.94
N CYS A 19 10.63 31.79 -12.13
CA CYS A 19 11.68 30.82 -12.43
C CYS A 19 12.27 31.08 -13.82
N ALA A 20 13.57 31.30 -13.93
CA ALA A 20 14.26 31.56 -15.21
C ALA A 20 14.10 30.42 -16.22
N LYS A 21 13.87 29.15 -15.78
CA LYS A 21 13.74 27.97 -16.64
C LYS A 21 12.33 27.78 -17.17
N CYS A 22 11.31 27.75 -16.31
CA CYS A 22 9.91 27.42 -16.69
C CYS A 22 8.96 28.61 -16.68
N ARG A 23 9.43 29.80 -16.25
CA ARG A 23 8.68 31.04 -16.13
C ARG A 23 7.46 31.00 -15.21
N ARG A 24 7.34 29.99 -14.34
CA ARG A 24 6.33 29.99 -13.28
C ARG A 24 6.57 31.14 -12.32
N VAL A 25 5.48 31.77 -11.92
CA VAL A 25 5.47 32.88 -10.98
C VAL A 25 5.41 32.37 -9.54
N HIS A 26 6.18 32.99 -8.65
CA HIS A 26 6.28 32.68 -7.23
C HIS A 26 6.17 33.96 -6.41
N LEU A 27 5.59 33.86 -5.22
CA LEU A 27 5.43 34.99 -4.30
C LEU A 27 6.71 35.29 -3.49
N ASP A 28 7.71 34.42 -3.59
CA ASP A 28 9.01 34.58 -2.93
C ASP A 28 10.16 34.14 -3.85
N LYS A 29 11.34 34.71 -3.59
CA LYS A 29 12.55 34.45 -4.36
C LYS A 29 13.01 33.00 -4.25
N SER A 30 12.93 32.42 -3.04
CA SER A 30 13.37 31.03 -2.77
C SER A 30 12.52 30.03 -3.56
N GLY A 31 11.21 30.23 -3.62
CA GLY A 31 10.30 29.42 -4.44
C GLY A 31 10.67 29.45 -5.92
N ALA A 32 11.00 30.62 -6.45
CA ALA A 32 11.42 30.77 -7.85
C ALA A 32 12.79 30.13 -8.13
N GLU A 33 13.76 30.26 -7.22
CA GLU A 33 15.10 29.66 -7.32
C GLU A 33 15.04 28.11 -7.26
N ASN A 34 14.16 27.57 -6.45
CA ASN A 34 13.99 26.12 -6.25
C ASN A 34 12.99 25.47 -7.22
N CYS A 35 12.21 26.25 -7.95
CA CYS A 35 11.12 25.78 -8.82
C CYS A 35 11.52 24.67 -9.79
N CYS A 36 12.66 24.80 -10.43
CA CYS A 36 13.22 23.82 -11.37
C CYS A 36 14.60 23.33 -10.93
N ALA A 37 14.91 23.47 -9.65
CA ALA A 37 16.12 22.85 -9.10
C ALA A 37 16.00 21.32 -9.23
N PRO A 38 17.08 20.62 -9.58
CA PRO A 38 17.05 19.17 -9.60
C PRO A 38 16.80 18.64 -8.19
N GLU A 39 15.87 17.72 -8.05
CA GLU A 39 15.68 17.01 -6.79
C GLU A 39 16.86 16.07 -6.57
N ILE A 40 17.41 16.08 -5.38
CA ILE A 40 18.56 15.27 -4.99
C ILE A 40 18.09 14.23 -3.97
N CYS A 41 18.48 12.99 -4.17
CA CYS A 41 18.20 11.91 -3.22
C CYS A 41 18.84 12.23 -1.87
N SER A 42 18.03 12.25 -0.81
CA SER A 42 18.46 12.56 0.55
C SER A 42 19.39 11.50 1.16
N ILE A 43 19.51 10.32 0.52
CA ILE A 43 20.34 9.21 1.01
C ILE A 43 21.67 9.15 0.27
N CYS A 44 21.65 9.11 -1.07
CA CYS A 44 22.85 8.87 -1.88
C CYS A 44 23.34 10.11 -2.65
N GLY A 45 22.62 11.24 -2.61
CA GLY A 45 23.03 12.48 -3.29
C GLY A 45 22.83 12.50 -4.81
N ILE A 46 22.30 11.42 -5.42
CA ILE A 46 22.06 11.37 -6.87
C ILE A 46 20.88 12.25 -7.24
N VAL A 47 20.96 12.91 -8.40
CA VAL A 47 19.84 13.66 -8.98
C VAL A 47 18.70 12.72 -9.34
N ILE A 48 17.50 13.04 -8.85
CA ILE A 48 16.29 12.30 -9.17
C ILE A 48 15.71 12.88 -10.47
N HIS A 49 15.63 12.07 -11.53
CA HIS A 49 15.04 12.47 -12.80
C HIS A 49 13.53 12.60 -12.70
N GLU A 50 12.92 13.45 -13.56
CA GLU A 50 11.47 13.75 -13.54
C GLU A 50 10.58 12.51 -13.65
N GLU A 51 11.02 11.50 -14.40
CA GLU A 51 10.34 10.22 -14.57
C GLU A 51 10.20 9.43 -13.24
N ASN A 52 11.07 9.73 -12.27
CA ASN A 52 11.16 9.08 -10.97
C ASN A 52 10.81 10.03 -9.81
N ARG A 53 10.12 11.13 -10.08
CA ARG A 53 9.60 12.04 -9.06
C ARG A 53 8.52 11.37 -8.24
N ALA A 54 8.93 10.53 -7.31
CA ALA A 54 8.07 10.13 -6.22
C ALA A 54 8.03 11.24 -5.19
N SER A 55 6.91 11.39 -4.50
CA SER A 55 6.68 12.31 -3.37
C SER A 55 7.69 12.16 -2.21
N TYR A 56 8.62 11.25 -2.34
CA TYR A 56 9.67 10.93 -1.39
C TYR A 56 11.01 11.37 -1.97
N LYS A 57 11.71 12.29 -1.36
CA LYS A 57 13.03 12.77 -1.73
C LYS A 57 14.13 11.67 -1.77
N GLN A 58 13.83 10.53 -2.39
CA GLN A 58 14.69 9.34 -2.47
C GLN A 58 14.61 8.73 -3.87
N CYS A 59 15.77 8.38 -4.46
CA CYS A 59 15.81 7.68 -5.75
C CYS A 59 15.31 6.23 -5.64
N ASN A 60 14.95 5.64 -6.77
CA ASN A 60 14.39 4.27 -6.81
C ASN A 60 15.34 3.24 -6.17
N GLY A 61 16.64 3.28 -6.49
CA GLY A 61 17.60 2.34 -5.89
C GLY A 61 17.68 2.42 -4.37
N CYS A 62 17.67 3.63 -3.79
CA CYS A 62 17.63 3.77 -2.32
C CYS A 62 16.31 3.28 -1.71
N ARG A 63 15.20 3.41 -2.44
CA ARG A 63 13.90 2.88 -2.01
C ARG A 63 13.85 1.36 -2.05
N GLU A 64 14.39 0.76 -3.08
CA GLU A 64 14.50 -0.71 -3.24
C GLU A 64 15.35 -1.30 -2.13
N VAL A 65 16.55 -0.76 -1.89
CA VAL A 65 17.42 -1.21 -0.79
C VAL A 65 16.71 -1.08 0.56
N ARG A 66 16.00 0.02 0.79
CA ARG A 66 15.24 0.19 2.03
C ARG A 66 14.07 -0.78 2.15
N ARG A 67 13.39 -1.10 1.03
CA ARG A 67 12.31 -2.08 1.00
C ARG A 67 12.85 -3.48 1.34
N ALA A 68 13.91 -3.92 0.65
CA ALA A 68 14.53 -5.20 0.89
C ALA A 68 15.01 -5.34 2.34
N LYS A 69 15.64 -4.29 2.89
CA LYS A 69 16.04 -4.31 4.30
C LYS A 69 14.85 -4.45 5.25
N LYS A 70 13.76 -3.71 5.01
CA LYS A 70 12.55 -3.79 5.82
C LYS A 70 11.93 -5.20 5.76
N GLU A 71 11.93 -5.83 4.59
CA GLU A 71 11.44 -7.19 4.39
C GLU A 71 12.27 -8.20 5.20
N ILE A 72 13.60 -8.16 5.07
CA ILE A 72 14.50 -8.99 5.87
C ILE A 72 14.29 -8.79 7.38
N ASP A 73 14.14 -7.53 7.83
CA ASP A 73 13.88 -7.22 9.24
C ASP A 73 12.51 -7.77 9.70
N THR A 74 11.53 -7.84 8.82
CA THR A 74 10.22 -8.45 9.08
C THR A 74 10.36 -9.95 9.21
N LEU A 75 11.04 -10.60 8.27
CA LEU A 75 11.28 -12.05 8.27
C LEU A 75 12.08 -12.52 9.51
N ARG A 76 13.09 -11.74 9.92
CA ARG A 76 13.88 -12.03 11.14
C ARG A 76 13.06 -12.01 12.42
N LYS A 77 11.95 -11.27 12.43
CA LYS A 77 11.06 -11.13 13.60
C LYS A 77 9.84 -12.04 13.54
N ALA A 78 9.57 -12.62 12.38
CA ALA A 78 8.44 -13.49 12.19
C ALA A 78 8.59 -14.78 13.00
N GLU A 79 7.49 -15.26 13.53
CA GLU A 79 7.39 -16.58 14.14
C GLU A 79 7.43 -17.65 13.06
N ILE A 80 8.35 -18.60 13.19
CA ILE A 80 8.42 -19.75 12.28
C ILE A 80 7.45 -20.82 12.78
N ILE A 81 6.44 -21.11 11.98
CA ILE A 81 5.46 -22.17 12.24
C ILE A 81 5.68 -23.34 11.29
N LYS A 82 5.17 -24.51 11.63
CA LYS A 82 5.38 -25.74 10.82
C LYS A 82 4.29 -25.94 9.78
N GLU A 83 3.09 -25.52 10.09
CA GLU A 83 1.89 -25.72 9.27
C GLU A 83 1.06 -24.43 9.28
N PRO A 84 0.29 -24.14 8.21
CA PRO A 84 -0.60 -22.99 8.19
C PRO A 84 -1.61 -23.05 9.33
N THR A 85 -1.93 -21.89 9.91
CA THR A 85 -2.97 -21.81 10.95
C THR A 85 -4.37 -21.99 10.35
N HIS A 86 -4.53 -21.56 9.10
CA HIS A 86 -5.74 -21.70 8.28
C HIS A 86 -5.39 -22.43 6.98
N SER A 87 -6.39 -22.65 6.10
CA SER A 87 -6.16 -23.40 4.86
C SER A 87 -5.22 -22.72 3.88
N TYR A 88 -5.09 -21.40 3.95
CA TYR A 88 -4.37 -20.60 2.95
C TYR A 88 -3.03 -20.08 3.48
N ILE A 89 -2.08 -20.04 2.55
CA ILE A 89 -0.80 -19.37 2.67
C ILE A 89 -0.73 -18.23 1.64
N HIS A 90 0.24 -17.33 1.79
CA HIS A 90 0.55 -16.30 0.81
C HIS A 90 2.02 -16.33 0.40
N THR A 91 2.29 -16.19 -0.91
CA THR A 91 3.63 -16.01 -1.46
C THR A 91 3.69 -14.78 -2.36
N ASP A 92 4.76 -14.00 -2.24
CA ASP A 92 5.05 -12.86 -3.13
C ASP A 92 5.64 -13.29 -4.48
N GLU A 93 6.00 -14.57 -4.63
CA GLU A 93 6.49 -15.11 -5.88
C GLU A 93 5.29 -15.36 -6.82
N ALA A 94 5.44 -15.04 -8.11
CA ALA A 94 4.41 -15.25 -9.12
C ALA A 94 4.29 -16.75 -9.45
N ILE A 95 3.56 -17.49 -8.60
CA ILE A 95 3.29 -18.91 -8.75
C ILE A 95 1.80 -19.10 -9.02
N GLY A 96 1.45 -19.77 -10.09
CA GLY A 96 0.07 -19.96 -10.52
C GLY A 96 -0.63 -18.67 -10.98
N ASN A 97 -1.96 -18.76 -11.13
CA ASN A 97 -2.82 -17.64 -11.58
C ASN A 97 -3.48 -16.89 -10.43
N ASN A 98 -3.16 -17.22 -9.19
CA ASN A 98 -3.73 -16.63 -8.00
C ASN A 98 -2.88 -15.45 -7.52
N ASP A 99 -3.50 -14.45 -6.91
CA ASP A 99 -2.83 -13.27 -6.32
C ASP A 99 -1.89 -13.63 -5.13
N GLY A 100 -1.25 -14.81 -5.20
CA GLY A 100 -0.33 -15.32 -4.18
C GLY A 100 -1.01 -16.11 -3.05
N PHE A 101 -2.35 -16.18 -3.01
CA PHE A 101 -3.09 -16.95 -2.00
C PHE A 101 -3.45 -18.34 -2.54
N MET A 102 -3.01 -19.39 -1.85
CA MET A 102 -3.29 -20.79 -2.21
C MET A 102 -3.15 -21.72 -1.00
N GLU A 103 -3.60 -22.96 -1.14
CA GLU A 103 -3.29 -23.98 -0.14
C GLU A 103 -1.83 -24.45 -0.28
N LEU A 104 -1.23 -24.89 0.82
CA LEU A 104 0.17 -25.34 0.80
C LEU A 104 0.39 -26.52 -0.14
N ASN A 105 -0.57 -27.43 -0.27
CA ASN A 105 -0.48 -28.56 -1.20
C ASN A 105 -0.61 -28.08 -2.67
N GLU A 106 -1.46 -27.13 -2.94
CA GLU A 106 -1.61 -26.50 -4.25
C GLU A 106 -0.28 -25.84 -4.70
N LEU A 107 0.44 -25.19 -3.78
CA LEU A 107 1.75 -24.63 -4.05
C LEU A 107 2.74 -25.71 -4.54
N TYR A 108 2.79 -26.87 -3.88
CA TYR A 108 3.68 -27.97 -4.30
C TYR A 108 3.30 -28.52 -5.67
N ASP A 109 2.00 -28.69 -5.93
CA ASP A 109 1.51 -29.20 -7.21
C ASP A 109 1.82 -28.24 -8.36
N GLU A 110 1.64 -26.93 -8.16
CA GLU A 110 1.96 -25.89 -9.16
C GLU A 110 3.46 -25.81 -9.44
N VAL A 111 4.28 -25.81 -8.40
CA VAL A 111 5.75 -25.78 -8.54
C VAL A 111 6.26 -27.00 -9.32
N ASP A 112 5.72 -28.19 -9.05
CA ASP A 112 6.11 -29.43 -9.75
C ASP A 112 5.62 -29.43 -11.20
N SER A 113 4.39 -28.99 -11.45
CA SER A 113 3.79 -28.97 -12.79
C SER A 113 4.46 -27.98 -13.73
N GLU A 114 4.89 -26.83 -13.23
CA GLU A 114 5.53 -25.78 -14.01
C GLU A 114 7.08 -25.88 -14.01
N GLY A 115 7.64 -26.79 -13.23
CA GLY A 115 9.08 -26.94 -13.08
C GLY A 115 9.76 -25.73 -12.45
N MET A 116 9.02 -25.03 -11.59
CA MET A 116 9.49 -23.82 -10.89
C MET A 116 10.33 -24.18 -9.65
N THR A 117 11.02 -23.21 -9.11
CA THR A 117 11.73 -23.37 -7.85
C THR A 117 10.78 -23.06 -6.70
N LEU A 118 10.67 -23.96 -5.73
CA LEU A 118 9.88 -23.72 -4.52
C LEU A 118 10.38 -22.46 -3.79
N PRO A 119 9.49 -21.54 -3.34
CA PRO A 119 9.88 -20.40 -2.52
C PRO A 119 10.58 -20.87 -1.24
N CYS A 120 11.50 -20.09 -0.70
CA CYS A 120 12.19 -20.50 0.52
C CYS A 120 11.33 -20.35 1.78
N TYR A 121 10.31 -19.51 1.73
CA TYR A 121 9.29 -19.34 2.77
C TYR A 121 7.97 -18.89 2.14
N VAL A 122 6.90 -19.01 2.91
CA VAL A 122 5.59 -18.44 2.62
C VAL A 122 5.04 -17.81 3.89
N PHE A 123 4.17 -16.82 3.74
CA PHE A 123 3.46 -16.25 4.88
C PHE A 123 2.25 -17.11 5.27
N ASP A 124 1.97 -17.19 6.57
CA ASP A 124 0.68 -17.67 7.06
C ASP A 124 -0.42 -16.65 6.72
N CYS A 125 -1.65 -17.09 6.67
CA CYS A 125 -2.80 -16.22 6.48
C CYS A 125 -3.65 -16.14 7.73
N LYS A 126 -4.21 -14.97 7.96
CA LYS A 126 -5.29 -14.77 8.93
C LYS A 126 -6.62 -14.75 8.20
N GLU A 127 -7.60 -15.37 8.79
CA GLU A 127 -8.98 -15.34 8.34
C GLU A 127 -9.69 -14.10 8.90
N GLU A 128 -10.41 -13.40 8.06
CA GLU A 128 -11.26 -12.28 8.43
C GLU A 128 -12.67 -12.55 7.94
N HIS A 129 -13.57 -12.69 8.89
CA HIS A 129 -14.98 -12.89 8.59
C HIS A 129 -15.63 -11.56 8.20
N TRP A 130 -16.54 -11.63 7.26
CA TRP A 130 -17.36 -10.49 6.92
C TRP A 130 -18.31 -10.15 8.08
N ASP A 131 -18.27 -8.92 8.55
CA ASP A 131 -19.08 -8.44 9.68
C ASP A 131 -20.58 -8.31 9.33
N GLY A 132 -20.92 -8.47 8.05
CA GLY A 132 -22.29 -8.38 7.56
C GLY A 132 -22.66 -6.99 7.06
N LEU A 133 -23.94 -6.78 6.90
CA LEU A 133 -24.53 -5.52 6.47
C LEU A 133 -24.87 -4.66 7.71
N ASP A 134 -24.44 -3.42 7.68
CA ASP A 134 -24.80 -2.42 8.70
C ASP A 134 -26.02 -1.62 8.24
N THR A 135 -27.06 -1.54 9.09
CA THR A 135 -28.31 -0.87 8.78
C THR A 135 -28.15 0.61 8.53
N ASP A 136 -27.33 1.27 9.34
CA ASP A 136 -27.19 2.72 9.27
C ASP A 136 -26.44 3.10 7.98
N ASN A 137 -25.39 2.34 7.63
CA ASN A 137 -24.68 2.50 6.36
C ASN A 137 -25.58 2.24 5.13
N ILE A 138 -26.46 1.25 5.20
CA ILE A 138 -27.41 0.98 4.09
C ILE A 138 -28.36 2.15 3.89
N ILE A 139 -28.93 2.67 4.99
CA ILE A 139 -29.86 3.79 4.96
C ILE A 139 -29.15 5.06 4.48
N GLU A 140 -27.96 5.37 5.03
CA GLU A 140 -27.15 6.53 4.62
C GLU A 140 -26.84 6.50 3.12
N ASN A 141 -26.39 5.35 2.61
CA ASN A 141 -26.11 5.20 1.19
C ASN A 141 -27.37 5.34 0.33
N ALA A 142 -28.50 4.79 0.77
CA ALA A 142 -29.77 4.86 0.03
C ALA A 142 -30.34 6.29 -0.01
N LEU A 143 -30.00 7.11 0.97
CA LEU A 143 -30.49 8.50 1.11
C LEU A 143 -29.48 9.53 0.66
N SER A 144 -28.34 9.15 0.12
CA SER A 144 -27.24 10.08 -0.22
C SER A 144 -27.67 11.25 -1.14
N ASP A 145 -28.67 11.04 -1.99
CA ASP A 145 -29.20 12.04 -2.93
C ASP A 145 -30.52 12.69 -2.46
N TRP A 146 -30.93 12.42 -1.22
CA TRP A 146 -32.16 12.95 -0.65
C TRP A 146 -31.88 14.19 0.22
N PHE A 147 -32.94 14.81 0.77
CA PHE A 147 -32.83 15.96 1.65
C PHE A 147 -32.29 15.58 3.05
N GLU A 148 -31.75 16.55 3.77
CA GLU A 148 -30.97 16.36 5.01
C GLU A 148 -31.69 15.53 6.09
N ASP A 149 -33.02 15.72 6.25
CA ASP A 149 -33.82 15.03 7.27
C ASP A 149 -34.54 13.77 6.73
N ALA A 150 -34.15 13.24 5.56
CA ALA A 150 -34.83 12.13 4.92
C ALA A 150 -34.87 10.87 5.78
N GLN A 151 -33.86 10.64 6.61
CA GLN A 151 -33.80 9.48 7.50
C GLN A 151 -34.92 9.48 8.54
N ASP A 152 -35.38 10.64 9.02
CA ASP A 152 -36.44 10.75 10.01
C ASP A 152 -37.81 10.33 9.47
N HIS A 153 -37.93 10.20 8.16
CA HIS A 153 -39.16 9.75 7.47
C HIS A 153 -39.20 8.27 7.15
N ILE A 154 -38.13 7.53 7.49
CA ILE A 154 -38.11 6.07 7.30
C ILE A 154 -38.78 5.41 8.51
N VAL A 155 -39.75 4.58 8.23
CA VAL A 155 -40.47 3.78 9.24
C VAL A 155 -39.81 2.42 9.44
N ASP A 156 -39.99 1.87 10.63
CA ASP A 156 -39.59 0.48 10.96
C ASP A 156 -38.09 0.16 10.81
N ILE A 157 -37.20 1.16 10.98
CA ILE A 157 -35.73 0.97 10.92
C ILE A 157 -35.29 -0.10 11.92
N GLU A 158 -35.86 -0.17 13.11
CA GLU A 158 -35.53 -1.17 14.14
C GLU A 158 -35.83 -2.61 13.65
N GLN A 159 -36.93 -2.80 12.92
CA GLN A 159 -37.24 -4.10 12.35
C GLN A 159 -36.23 -4.54 11.29
N LEU A 160 -35.74 -3.60 10.49
CA LEU A 160 -34.65 -3.87 9.54
C LEU A 160 -33.35 -4.21 10.27
N ARG A 161 -33.03 -3.50 11.36
CA ARG A 161 -31.85 -3.75 12.18
C ARG A 161 -31.90 -5.16 12.80
N ASP A 162 -33.03 -5.53 13.39
CA ASP A 162 -33.24 -6.85 13.97
C ASP A 162 -33.13 -7.95 12.91
N PHE A 163 -33.73 -7.74 11.75
CA PHE A 163 -33.63 -8.68 10.62
C PHE A 163 -32.18 -8.86 10.19
N LEU A 164 -31.44 -7.78 9.95
CA LEU A 164 -30.04 -7.84 9.54
C LEU A 164 -29.15 -8.48 10.62
N ALA A 165 -29.39 -8.20 11.88
CA ALA A 165 -28.64 -8.83 12.98
C ALA A 165 -28.78 -10.38 12.98
N VAL A 166 -29.96 -10.89 12.66
CA VAL A 166 -30.20 -12.33 12.53
C VAL A 166 -29.63 -12.89 11.23
N TRP A 167 -29.75 -12.14 10.15
CA TRP A 167 -29.28 -12.54 8.82
C TRP A 167 -27.73 -12.59 8.78
N ASN A 168 -27.06 -11.57 9.31
CA ASN A 168 -25.58 -11.47 9.37
C ASN A 168 -24.96 -12.70 10.07
N LYS A 169 -25.56 -13.17 11.16
CA LYS A 169 -25.07 -14.34 11.92
C LYS A 169 -25.08 -15.65 11.11
N LYS A 170 -25.78 -15.69 9.99
CA LYS A 170 -25.85 -16.86 9.10
C LYS A 170 -24.82 -16.81 7.98
N GLN A 171 -24.11 -15.70 7.85
CA GLN A 171 -23.14 -15.54 6.79
C GLN A 171 -21.81 -16.22 7.20
N THR A 172 -21.23 -16.91 6.24
CA THR A 172 -19.96 -17.64 6.41
C THR A 172 -18.88 -17.09 5.49
N LEU A 173 -19.13 -15.90 4.89
CA LEU A 173 -18.16 -15.28 4.00
C LEU A 173 -16.94 -14.86 4.80
N CYS A 174 -15.78 -15.30 4.37
CA CYS A 174 -14.50 -14.91 4.90
C CYS A 174 -13.52 -14.59 3.77
N GLN A 175 -12.52 -13.84 4.09
CA GLN A 175 -11.36 -13.54 3.25
C GLN A 175 -10.08 -13.83 4.02
N TYR A 176 -9.00 -14.01 3.26
CA TYR A 176 -7.69 -14.29 3.83
C TYR A 176 -6.74 -13.15 3.53
N TRP A 177 -5.93 -12.78 4.54
CA TRP A 177 -4.89 -11.77 4.43
C TRP A 177 -3.58 -12.35 4.89
N GLU A 178 -2.48 -11.97 4.26
CA GLU A 178 -1.16 -12.37 4.74
C GLU A 178 -0.92 -11.92 6.18
N ASP A 179 -0.36 -12.79 7.01
CA ASP A 179 0.15 -12.43 8.33
C ASP A 179 1.68 -12.42 8.31
N GLN A 180 2.26 -11.25 8.02
CA GLN A 180 3.72 -11.07 7.96
C GLN A 180 4.44 -11.37 9.29
N ARG A 181 3.71 -11.64 10.37
CA ARG A 181 4.29 -12.04 11.66
C ARG A 181 4.54 -13.53 11.76
N ARG A 182 4.02 -14.32 10.84
CA ARG A 182 4.14 -15.78 10.83
C ARG A 182 4.52 -16.29 9.46
N ILE A 183 5.53 -17.15 9.42
CA ILE A 183 6.04 -17.74 8.20
C ILE A 183 6.20 -19.25 8.32
N ILE A 184 6.10 -19.93 7.20
CA ILE A 184 6.45 -21.33 7.04
C ILE A 184 7.71 -21.38 6.18
N VAL A 185 8.79 -21.91 6.72
CA VAL A 185 10.06 -22.06 5.99
C VAL A 185 10.02 -23.38 5.23
N LEU A 186 10.11 -23.30 3.89
CA LEU A 186 10.08 -24.44 2.98
C LEU A 186 11.48 -24.91 2.59
N ASP A 187 12.45 -23.98 2.55
CA ASP A 187 13.87 -24.25 2.31
C ASP A 187 14.72 -23.51 3.35
N GLN A 188 15.18 -24.26 4.35
CA GLN A 188 15.90 -23.68 5.49
C GLN A 188 17.25 -23.09 5.12
N GLU A 189 17.97 -23.69 4.15
CA GLU A 189 19.29 -23.21 3.74
C GLU A 189 19.19 -21.89 2.98
N ARG A 190 18.28 -21.81 2.01
CA ARG A 190 18.00 -20.58 1.27
C ARG A 190 17.44 -19.48 2.18
N PHE A 191 16.55 -19.84 3.09
CA PHE A 191 16.01 -18.89 4.05
C PHE A 191 17.09 -18.33 4.97
N ASN A 192 17.96 -19.16 5.52
CA ASN A 192 19.09 -18.69 6.34
C ASN A 192 20.04 -17.79 5.55
N THR A 193 20.26 -18.08 4.27
CA THR A 193 21.05 -17.21 3.39
C THR A 193 20.38 -15.88 3.17
N LEU A 194 19.05 -15.86 2.96
CA LEU A 194 18.27 -14.66 2.74
C LEU A 194 18.31 -13.72 3.97
N ILE A 195 18.09 -14.24 5.18
CA ILE A 195 18.06 -13.43 6.39
C ILE A 195 19.44 -13.16 7.00
N GLY A 196 20.46 -13.97 6.65
CA GLY A 196 21.84 -13.87 7.15
C GLY A 196 22.73 -12.92 6.34
N GLY A 197 22.29 -12.47 5.16
CA GLY A 197 23.06 -11.56 4.32
C GLY A 197 23.07 -10.14 4.94
N ASP A 198 24.21 -9.77 5.54
CA ASP A 198 24.59 -8.36 5.82
C ASP A 198 25.49 -7.85 4.70
#